data_a1098066c64eb0a9ccee3f8ce30cfb94
#
_entry.id   a1098066c64eb0a9ccee3f8ce30cfb94
#
_cell.length_a   1.000
_cell.length_b   1.000
_cell.length_c   1.000
_cell.angle_alpha   90.00
_cell.angle_beta   90.00
_cell.angle_gamma   90.00
#
_symmetry.space_group_name_H-M   'P 1'
#
loop_
_entity.id
_entity.type
_entity.pdbx_description
1 polymer ?
#
loop_
_entity_poly.entity_id
_entity_poly.type
_entity_poly.pdbx_seq_one_letter_code
_entity_poly.pdbx_strand_id
1 'polypeptide(L)'
;MNSFHKELWFDIPSRMEFINITHEVQEVLHESEIHEGLCLVNAMHITASVFINDDESGLHRDYKKWLEELAPHEPLSLYDHNLTGEDNGDAHHKRQIMGREVVIAITKGELHFGPWEQIFYGEFDGGRRKRVLVKIIGE
;
A
#
# COMPACT_ATOMS: atom_id res chain seq x y z
N MET A 1 25.74 -9.70 -3.99
CA MET A 1 24.37 -9.18 -3.77
C MET A 1 24.14 -8.98 -2.28
N ASN A 2 23.56 -7.85 -1.94
CA ASN A 2 23.20 -7.50 -0.56
C ASN A 2 21.68 -7.49 -0.42
N SER A 3 21.21 -7.57 0.82
CA SER A 3 19.81 -7.41 1.11
C SER A 3 19.62 -6.60 2.39
N PHE A 4 18.54 -5.86 2.44
CA PHE A 4 18.16 -5.06 3.61
C PHE A 4 16.64 -5.00 3.67
N HIS A 5 16.07 -5.03 4.85
CA HIS A 5 14.62 -4.83 4.96
C HIS A 5 14.27 -4.08 6.23
N LYS A 6 13.11 -3.45 6.20
CA LYS A 6 12.52 -2.76 7.33
C LYS A 6 11.00 -2.87 7.23
N GLU A 7 10.34 -2.92 8.38
CA GLU A 7 8.89 -2.87 8.45
C GLU A 7 8.44 -1.48 8.88
N LEU A 8 7.48 -0.93 8.13
CA LEU A 8 6.83 0.32 8.49
C LEU A 8 5.47 -0.02 9.09
N TRP A 9 5.12 0.62 10.22
CA TRP A 9 3.88 0.34 10.92
C TRP A 9 2.90 1.49 10.79
N PHE A 10 1.64 1.15 10.53
CA PHE A 10 0.56 2.13 10.36
C PHE A 10 -0.62 1.76 11.25
N ASP A 11 -1.20 2.77 11.88
CA ASP A 11 -2.43 2.65 12.66
C ASP A 11 -3.34 3.78 12.21
N ILE A 12 -4.21 3.47 11.25
CA ILE A 12 -5.08 4.45 10.60
C ILE A 12 -6.46 4.39 11.25
N PRO A 13 -6.94 5.47 11.88
CA PRO A 13 -8.22 5.44 12.58
C PRO A 13 -9.43 5.38 11.65
N SER A 14 -9.34 5.95 10.46
CA SER A 14 -10.46 5.93 9.50
C SER A 14 -10.53 4.59 8.77
N ARG A 15 -11.74 4.19 8.38
CA ARG A 15 -11.98 2.93 7.67
C ARG A 15 -11.20 2.84 6.37
N MET A 16 -11.14 3.93 5.61
CA MET A 16 -10.42 3.97 4.34
C MET A 16 -9.59 5.25 4.23
N GLU A 17 -8.31 5.10 3.88
CA GLU A 17 -7.40 6.22 3.66
C GLU A 17 -6.24 5.81 2.76
N PHE A 18 -5.67 6.80 2.05
CA PHE A 18 -4.45 6.64 1.25
C PHE A 18 -3.36 7.52 1.86
N ILE A 19 -2.21 6.92 2.16
CA ILE A 19 -1.07 7.61 2.77
C ILE A 19 0.11 7.54 1.79
N ASN A 20 0.67 8.70 1.41
CA ASN A 20 1.90 8.74 0.63
C ASN A 20 3.07 8.32 1.52
N ILE A 21 3.72 7.22 1.17
CA ILE A 21 4.84 6.65 1.93
C ILE A 21 6.17 6.72 1.16
N THR A 22 6.22 7.48 0.09
CA THR A 22 7.41 7.59 -0.75
C THR A 22 8.64 7.99 0.06
N HIS A 23 8.51 9.00 0.92
CA HIS A 23 9.62 9.48 1.75
C HIS A 23 10.16 8.40 2.68
N GLU A 24 9.27 7.68 3.34
CA GLU A 24 9.65 6.60 4.27
C GLU A 24 10.39 5.48 3.54
N VAL A 25 9.94 5.14 2.33
CA VAL A 25 10.61 4.11 1.51
C VAL A 25 11.99 4.60 1.05
N GLN A 26 12.11 5.86 0.65
CA GLN A 26 13.41 6.45 0.29
C GLN A 26 14.37 6.44 1.46
N GLU A 27 13.91 6.70 2.67
CA GLU A 27 14.76 6.61 3.86
C GLU A 27 15.29 5.19 4.08
N VAL A 28 14.44 4.18 3.89
CA VAL A 28 14.86 2.78 3.99
C VAL A 28 15.93 2.47 2.93
N LEU A 29 15.74 2.95 1.71
CA LEU A 29 16.71 2.77 0.64
C LEU A 29 18.07 3.40 1.02
N HIS A 30 18.08 4.64 1.49
CA HIS A 30 19.32 5.31 1.88
C HIS A 30 20.01 4.58 3.03
N GLU A 31 19.24 4.08 3.99
CA GLU A 31 19.77 3.29 5.11
C GLU A 31 20.40 1.98 4.63
N SER A 32 19.89 1.38 3.56
CA SER A 32 20.41 0.14 2.98
C SER A 32 21.79 0.27 2.34
N GLU A 33 22.14 1.47 1.89
CA GLU A 33 23.35 1.76 1.12
C GLU A 33 23.44 0.98 -0.21
N ILE A 34 22.32 0.48 -0.71
CA ILE A 34 22.23 -0.20 -2.00
C ILE A 34 21.98 0.84 -3.10
N HIS A 35 22.76 0.78 -4.17
CA HIS A 35 22.75 1.78 -5.24
C HIS A 35 22.17 1.27 -6.56
N GLU A 36 22.16 -0.03 -6.77
CA GLU A 36 21.59 -0.66 -7.96
C GLU A 36 20.84 -1.94 -7.53
N GLY A 37 19.58 -2.05 -7.90
CA GLY A 37 18.79 -3.21 -7.53
C GLY A 37 17.30 -3.01 -7.64
N LEU A 38 16.58 -3.68 -6.75
CA LEU A 38 15.12 -3.65 -6.70
C LEU A 38 14.64 -3.40 -5.28
N CYS A 39 13.58 -2.61 -5.17
CA CYS A 39 12.90 -2.31 -3.92
C CYS A 39 11.48 -2.88 -3.97
N LEU A 40 11.19 -3.86 -3.12
CA LEU A 40 9.85 -4.39 -2.92
C LEU A 40 9.18 -3.62 -1.78
N VAL A 41 7.96 -3.15 -2.01
CA VAL A 41 7.13 -2.51 -0.97
C VAL A 41 5.82 -3.29 -0.91
N ASN A 42 5.55 -3.93 0.21
CA ASN A 42 4.56 -4.98 0.33
C ASN A 42 3.65 -4.78 1.54
N ALA A 43 2.34 -4.63 1.31
CA ALA A 43 1.36 -4.60 2.39
C ALA A 43 1.21 -6.01 2.98
N MET A 44 1.44 -6.14 4.29
CA MET A 44 1.47 -7.41 5.01
C MET A 44 0.12 -7.75 5.65
N HIS A 45 -0.93 -7.04 5.30
CA HIS A 45 -2.27 -7.29 5.82
C HIS A 45 -3.28 -7.45 4.68
N ILE A 46 -4.19 -8.39 4.82
CA ILE A 46 -5.13 -8.79 3.78
C ILE A 46 -6.23 -7.76 3.50
N THR A 47 -6.29 -6.66 4.26
CA THR A 47 -7.23 -5.56 4.05
C THR A 47 -6.53 -4.23 3.79
N ALA A 48 -5.25 -4.29 3.42
CA ALA A 48 -4.46 -3.12 3.05
C ALA A 48 -3.74 -3.36 1.71
N SER A 49 -3.24 -2.30 1.11
CA SER A 49 -2.63 -2.33 -0.22
C SER A 49 -1.42 -1.40 -0.28
N VAL A 50 -0.52 -1.66 -1.22
CA VAL A 50 0.49 -0.70 -1.67
C VAL A 50 0.31 -0.53 -3.17
N PHE A 51 0.26 0.72 -3.62
CA PHE A 51 0.12 1.02 -5.05
C PHE A 51 0.90 2.28 -5.40
N ILE A 52 1.14 2.49 -6.69
CA ILE A 52 1.88 3.64 -7.22
C ILE A 52 0.98 4.41 -8.17
N ASN A 53 0.81 5.70 -7.93
CA ASN A 53 0.16 6.64 -8.83
C ASN A 53 0.49 8.07 -8.41
N ASP A 54 -0.16 9.04 -9.05
CA ASP A 54 0.03 10.45 -8.77
C ASP A 54 -0.56 10.84 -7.40
N ASP A 55 0.09 11.76 -6.72
CA ASP A 55 -0.41 12.33 -5.46
C ASP A 55 -1.24 13.58 -5.76
N GLU A 56 -2.49 13.36 -6.15
CA GLU A 56 -3.43 14.44 -6.48
C GLU A 56 -4.76 14.15 -5.78
N SER A 57 -5.27 15.13 -5.03
CA SER A 57 -6.41 14.92 -4.14
C SER A 57 -7.71 14.57 -4.87
N GLY A 58 -7.95 15.12 -6.06
CA GLY A 58 -9.11 14.79 -6.88
C GLY A 58 -9.07 13.34 -7.34
N LEU A 59 -7.89 12.88 -7.76
CA LEU A 59 -7.68 11.49 -8.17
C LEU A 59 -7.93 10.53 -7.02
N HIS A 60 -7.48 10.87 -5.82
CA HIS A 60 -7.71 10.04 -4.63
C HIS A 60 -9.19 9.96 -4.27
N ARG A 61 -9.93 11.05 -4.40
CA ARG A 61 -11.39 11.04 -4.21
C ARG A 61 -12.07 10.15 -5.25
N ASP A 62 -11.62 10.22 -6.51
CA ASP A 62 -12.13 9.36 -7.59
C ASP A 62 -11.88 7.89 -7.29
N TYR A 63 -10.69 7.53 -6.82
CA TYR A 63 -10.38 6.14 -6.44
C TYR A 63 -11.27 5.65 -5.30
N LYS A 64 -11.49 6.47 -4.28
CA LYS A 64 -12.34 6.09 -3.14
C LYS A 64 -13.78 5.84 -3.61
N LYS A 65 -14.30 6.73 -4.46
CA LYS A 65 -15.63 6.58 -5.04
C LYS A 65 -15.73 5.31 -5.90
N TRP A 66 -14.77 5.09 -6.76
CA TRP A 66 -14.70 3.93 -7.64
C TRP A 66 -14.65 2.62 -6.84
N LEU A 67 -13.84 2.57 -5.79
CA LEU A 67 -13.74 1.39 -4.93
C LEU A 67 -15.05 1.12 -4.20
N GLU A 68 -15.75 2.15 -3.73
CA GLU A 68 -17.05 1.98 -3.10
C GLU A 68 -18.15 1.55 -4.09
N GLU A 69 -18.03 1.93 -5.36
CA GLU A 69 -18.93 1.45 -6.40
C GLU A 69 -18.69 -0.02 -6.74
N LEU A 70 -17.41 -0.45 -6.80
CA LEU A 70 -17.04 -1.82 -7.12
C LEU A 70 -17.25 -2.79 -5.96
N ALA A 71 -16.95 -2.34 -4.75
CA ALA A 71 -17.03 -3.15 -3.53
C ALA A 71 -17.57 -2.30 -2.39
N PRO A 72 -18.88 -2.01 -2.38
CA PRO A 72 -19.46 -1.14 -1.35
C PRO A 72 -19.38 -1.78 0.03
N HIS A 73 -19.14 -0.97 1.05
CA HIS A 73 -19.12 -1.42 2.44
C HIS A 73 -20.52 -1.86 2.90
N GLU A 74 -21.54 -1.13 2.51
CA GLU A 74 -22.93 -1.38 2.88
C GLU A 74 -23.76 -1.86 1.67
N PRO A 75 -24.74 -2.74 1.85
CA PRO A 75 -25.06 -3.43 3.10
C PRO A 75 -24.08 -4.57 3.40
N LEU A 76 -23.85 -4.87 4.69
CA LEU A 76 -22.89 -5.91 5.11
C LEU A 76 -23.26 -7.29 4.55
N SER A 77 -24.55 -7.52 4.29
CA SER A 77 -25.06 -8.80 3.78
C SER A 77 -24.64 -9.10 2.33
N LEU A 78 -24.00 -8.15 1.64
CA LEU A 78 -23.46 -8.40 0.29
C LEU A 78 -22.36 -9.47 0.27
N TYR A 79 -21.70 -9.69 1.42
CA TYR A 79 -20.51 -10.54 1.46
C TYR A 79 -20.72 -11.74 2.38
N ASP A 80 -20.50 -12.93 1.87
CA ASP A 80 -20.54 -14.16 2.68
C ASP A 80 -19.51 -14.11 3.80
N HIS A 81 -18.37 -13.46 3.59
CA HIS A 81 -17.33 -13.27 4.61
C HIS A 81 -17.90 -12.64 5.89
N ASN A 82 -18.86 -11.74 5.75
CA ASN A 82 -19.46 -11.04 6.90
C ASN A 82 -20.40 -11.94 7.72
N LEU A 83 -20.79 -13.11 7.21
CA LEU A 83 -21.56 -14.11 7.97
C LEU A 83 -20.76 -14.68 9.13
N THR A 84 -19.44 -14.52 9.15
CA THR A 84 -18.56 -14.96 10.24
C THR A 84 -18.54 -13.99 11.43
N GLY A 85 -19.34 -12.93 11.39
CA GLY A 85 -19.34 -11.87 12.40
C GLY A 85 -18.42 -10.70 12.05
N GLU A 86 -17.76 -10.75 10.88
CA GLU A 86 -16.91 -9.67 10.38
C GLU A 86 -17.74 -8.62 9.65
N ASP A 87 -17.14 -7.44 9.41
CA ASP A 87 -17.76 -6.33 8.69
C ASP A 87 -16.89 -5.80 7.53
N ASN A 88 -15.88 -6.56 7.14
CA ASN A 88 -14.81 -6.10 6.28
C ASN A 88 -14.67 -6.85 4.95
N GLY A 89 -15.74 -7.49 4.49
CA GLY A 89 -15.73 -8.19 3.19
C GLY A 89 -15.35 -7.28 2.04
N ASP A 90 -15.81 -6.03 2.05
CA ASP A 90 -15.44 -5.02 1.07
C ASP A 90 -13.95 -4.69 1.09
N ALA A 91 -13.35 -4.65 2.27
CA ALA A 91 -11.92 -4.33 2.42
C ALA A 91 -11.03 -5.39 1.75
N HIS A 92 -11.39 -6.67 1.85
CA HIS A 92 -10.69 -7.75 1.16
C HIS A 92 -10.78 -7.60 -0.36
N HIS A 93 -11.93 -7.18 -0.87
CA HIS A 93 -12.14 -6.95 -2.30
C HIS A 93 -11.33 -5.74 -2.79
N LYS A 94 -11.32 -4.65 -2.04
CA LYS A 94 -10.54 -3.45 -2.35
C LYS A 94 -9.05 -3.76 -2.39
N ARG A 95 -8.55 -4.51 -1.40
CA ARG A 95 -7.16 -5.00 -1.39
C ARG A 95 -6.88 -5.85 -2.64
N GLN A 96 -7.79 -6.73 -3.02
CA GLN A 96 -7.61 -7.60 -4.17
C GLN A 96 -7.52 -6.81 -5.47
N ILE A 97 -8.30 -5.73 -5.60
CA ILE A 97 -8.28 -4.85 -6.77
C ILE A 97 -7.01 -4.01 -6.81
N MET A 98 -6.66 -3.38 -5.70
CA MET A 98 -5.54 -2.42 -5.64
C MET A 98 -4.18 -3.09 -5.57
N GLY A 99 -4.14 -4.33 -5.11
CA GLY A 99 -2.91 -5.11 -5.09
C GLY A 99 -2.18 -5.12 -3.77
N ARG A 100 -1.25 -6.06 -3.66
CA ARG A 100 -0.48 -6.34 -2.45
C ARG A 100 0.83 -5.56 -2.40
N GLU A 101 1.55 -5.46 -3.51
CA GLU A 101 2.92 -4.95 -3.53
C GLU A 101 3.24 -4.21 -4.81
N VAL A 102 4.31 -3.43 -4.75
CA VAL A 102 4.95 -2.82 -5.91
C VAL A 102 6.44 -3.12 -5.87
N VAL A 103 7.08 -3.10 -7.04
CA VAL A 103 8.52 -3.22 -7.17
C VAL A 103 9.02 -2.01 -7.93
N ILE A 104 10.03 -1.32 -7.37
CA ILE A 104 10.63 -0.14 -7.97
C ILE A 104 12.11 -0.43 -8.24
N ALA A 105 12.59 -0.10 -9.42
CA ALA A 105 14.01 -0.16 -9.73
C ALA A 105 14.78 0.85 -8.86
N ILE A 106 15.99 0.47 -8.46
CA ILE A 106 16.94 1.36 -7.78
C ILE A 106 18.06 1.65 -8.77
N THR A 107 18.32 2.92 -9.03
CA THR A 107 19.35 3.37 -9.94
C THR A 107 20.13 4.51 -9.29
N LYS A 108 21.44 4.36 -9.20
CA LYS A 108 22.35 5.37 -8.63
C LYS A 108 21.91 5.81 -7.21
N GLY A 109 21.44 4.87 -6.41
CA GLY A 109 21.06 5.10 -5.02
C GLY A 109 19.70 5.72 -4.82
N GLU A 110 18.89 5.85 -5.88
CA GLU A 110 17.57 6.47 -5.80
C GLU A 110 16.49 5.55 -6.36
N LEU A 111 15.27 5.71 -5.88
CA LEU A 111 14.10 5.06 -6.47
C LEU A 111 13.87 5.63 -7.88
N HIS A 112 13.82 4.74 -8.85
CA HIS A 112 13.75 5.12 -10.26
C HIS A 112 12.29 5.21 -10.70
N PHE A 113 11.70 6.38 -10.50
CA PHE A 113 10.31 6.65 -10.83
C PHE A 113 10.14 7.28 -12.21
N GLY A 114 8.98 7.03 -12.82
CA GLY A 114 8.47 7.90 -13.85
C GLY A 114 7.97 9.21 -13.25
N PRO A 115 7.69 10.23 -14.09
CA PRO A 115 7.11 11.48 -13.59
C PRO A 115 5.80 11.21 -12.85
N TRP A 116 5.61 11.88 -11.72
CA TRP A 116 4.37 11.83 -10.90
C TRP A 116 4.13 10.52 -10.15
N GLU A 117 4.99 9.52 -10.27
CA GLU A 117 4.84 8.27 -9.50
C GLU A 117 5.17 8.51 -8.03
N GLN A 118 4.25 8.15 -7.16
CA GLN A 118 4.42 8.17 -5.71
C GLN A 118 3.90 6.86 -5.14
N ILE A 119 4.48 6.40 -4.03
CA ILE A 119 4.09 5.15 -3.38
C ILE A 119 3.03 5.46 -2.33
N PHE A 120 1.93 4.71 -2.35
CA PHE A 120 0.84 4.86 -1.39
C PHE A 120 0.60 3.58 -0.61
N TYR A 121 0.32 3.76 0.69
CA TYR A 121 -0.31 2.74 1.51
C TYR A 121 -1.81 2.98 1.48
N GLY A 122 -2.57 1.95 1.11
CA GLY A 122 -4.03 2.00 1.09
C GLY A 122 -4.60 1.22 2.28
N GLU A 123 -5.37 1.91 3.12
CA GLU A 123 -6.09 1.31 4.24
C GLU A 123 -7.54 1.11 3.86
N PHE A 124 -8.07 -0.10 4.04
CA PHE A 124 -9.47 -0.39 3.74
C PHE A 124 -10.26 -0.91 4.95
N ASP A 125 -9.59 -1.13 6.07
CA ASP A 125 -10.20 -1.62 7.33
C ASP A 125 -9.43 -1.04 8.52
N GLY A 126 -9.56 0.26 8.72
CA GLY A 126 -8.83 1.01 9.75
C GLY A 126 -9.17 0.59 11.17
N GLY A 127 -8.40 1.12 12.12
CA GLY A 127 -8.53 0.79 13.53
C GLY A 127 -7.71 -0.42 13.97
N ARG A 128 -6.87 -0.96 13.08
CA ARG A 128 -5.95 -2.07 13.36
C ARG A 128 -4.54 -1.63 13.02
N ARG A 129 -3.58 -2.08 13.81
CA ARG A 129 -2.16 -1.83 13.51
C ARG A 129 -1.70 -2.81 12.42
N LYS A 130 -1.16 -2.26 11.32
CA LYS A 130 -0.73 -3.03 10.15
C LYS A 130 0.66 -2.63 9.73
N ARG A 131 1.35 -3.50 9.01
CA ARG A 131 2.73 -3.24 8.59
C ARG A 131 2.90 -3.36 7.07
N VAL A 132 3.90 -2.63 6.59
CA VAL A 132 4.38 -2.69 5.21
C VAL A 132 5.84 -3.15 5.27
N LEU A 133 6.15 -4.20 4.54
CA LEU A 133 7.54 -4.65 4.41
C LEU A 133 8.19 -3.90 3.25
N VAL A 134 9.34 -3.29 3.52
CA VAL A 134 10.21 -2.75 2.49
C VAL A 134 11.43 -3.66 2.42
N LYS A 135 11.62 -4.34 1.31
CA LYS A 135 12.76 -5.24 1.10
C LYS A 135 13.56 -4.80 -0.12
N ILE A 136 14.86 -4.67 0.07
CA ILE A 136 15.77 -4.15 -0.95
C ILE A 136 16.85 -5.19 -1.21
N ILE A 137 17.10 -5.49 -2.48
CA ILE A 137 18.16 -6.37 -2.92
C ILE A 137 18.97 -5.69 -4.02
N GLY A 138 20.28 -5.90 -4.03
CA GLY A 138 21.15 -5.33 -5.06
C GLY A 138 22.57 -5.15 -4.59
N GLU A 139 23.25 -4.22 -5.23
CA GLU A 139 24.66 -3.90 -4.95
C GLU A 139 24.82 -2.49 -4.40
#